data_6b239c064dc65269fcc2554076a4f8b8
#
_entry.id   6b239c064dc65269fcc2554076a4f8b8
#
_cell.length_a   1.000
_cell.length_b   1.000
_cell.length_c   1.000
_cell.angle_alpha   90.00
_cell.angle_beta   90.00
_cell.angle_gamma   90.00
#
_symmetry.space_group_name_H-M   'P 1'
#
loop_
_entity.id
_entity.type
_entity.pdbx_description
1 polymer ?
#
loop_
_entity_poly.entity_id
_entity_poly.type
_entity_poly.pdbx_seq_one_letter_code
_entity_poly.pdbx_strand_id
1 'polypeptide(L)'
;VAQLWQECSAPVMHLPLVRYDILEDPYLPDWARNNLRLYYGRWLCRERLYEEASLQLQDLTPADVVDPATLLFYQAVTYHRLLDREHGLQAIDLLTSGPQNIPQRYRSVASLLAIDLDGLEPGSLDSISRQMQDVERRLDLGRGGPRTREVQDEVIAGLDRLIEELEKQQQQQSGAAGGNVQPSAPAQDSQIMPGKGPGEVDPKSIGSQSGWGDLPPKQREQALQQIGRDFPSHYREAIEQYFRRSAQEGTDQPGPER
;
A
#
# COMPACT_ATOMS: atom_id res chain seq x y z
N VAL A 1 5.34 -28.72 -26.19
CA VAL A 1 4.34 -29.18 -25.18
C VAL A 1 5.05 -29.82 -24.00
N ALA A 2 5.89 -30.84 -24.19
CA ALA A 2 6.54 -31.55 -23.08
C ALA A 2 7.36 -30.62 -22.18
N GLN A 3 8.12 -29.70 -22.75
CA GLN A 3 8.92 -28.72 -22.00
C GLN A 3 8.02 -27.78 -21.16
N LEU A 4 6.95 -27.24 -21.76
CA LEU A 4 5.98 -26.41 -21.05
C LEU A 4 5.32 -27.18 -19.89
N TRP A 5 4.94 -28.43 -20.11
CA TRP A 5 4.34 -29.26 -19.08
C TRP A 5 5.32 -29.55 -17.93
N GLN A 6 6.58 -29.82 -18.25
CA GLN A 6 7.62 -30.06 -17.24
C GLN A 6 7.84 -28.82 -16.36
N GLU A 7 7.90 -27.64 -16.97
CA GLU A 7 8.05 -26.36 -16.25
C GLU A 7 6.85 -26.12 -15.32
N CYS A 8 5.63 -26.23 -15.85
CA CYS A 8 4.42 -26.03 -15.04
C CYS A 8 4.17 -27.09 -13.96
N SER A 9 5.01 -28.13 -13.89
CA SER A 9 4.96 -29.16 -12.85
C SER A 9 5.84 -28.83 -11.64
N ALA A 10 6.64 -27.76 -11.72
CA ALA A 10 7.54 -27.29 -10.66
C ALA A 10 7.28 -25.82 -10.33
N PRO A 11 7.70 -25.34 -9.14
CA PRO A 11 7.74 -23.91 -8.84
C PRO A 11 8.71 -23.17 -9.77
N VAL A 12 8.46 -21.86 -9.97
CA VAL A 12 9.39 -21.02 -10.74
C VAL A 12 10.77 -20.99 -10.09
N MET A 13 11.77 -21.44 -10.84
CA MET A 13 13.15 -21.46 -10.36
C MET A 13 13.97 -20.26 -10.83
N HIS A 14 13.59 -19.65 -11.95
CA HIS A 14 14.36 -18.59 -12.58
C HIS A 14 13.47 -17.54 -13.25
N LEU A 15 13.85 -16.26 -13.13
CA LEU A 15 13.32 -15.16 -13.90
C LEU A 15 14.47 -14.50 -14.71
N PRO A 16 14.21 -14.03 -15.92
CA PRO A 16 12.92 -13.99 -16.65
C PRO A 16 12.48 -15.39 -17.10
N LEU A 17 11.15 -15.55 -17.28
CA LEU A 17 10.54 -16.77 -17.75
C LEU A 17 11.03 -17.12 -19.18
N VAL A 18 11.13 -18.41 -19.44
CA VAL A 18 11.42 -18.90 -20.78
C VAL A 18 10.21 -18.64 -21.70
N ARG A 19 10.47 -18.10 -22.88
CA ARG A 19 9.44 -17.97 -23.91
C ARG A 19 9.18 -19.32 -24.55
N TYR A 20 7.91 -19.67 -24.66
CA TYR A 20 7.46 -20.93 -25.26
C TYR A 20 6.87 -20.67 -26.65
N ASP A 21 7.67 -20.88 -27.70
CA ASP A 21 7.25 -20.67 -29.10
C ASP A 21 5.97 -21.43 -29.46
N ILE A 22 5.69 -22.54 -28.77
CA ILE A 22 4.47 -23.34 -28.97
C ILE A 22 3.18 -22.53 -28.66
N LEU A 23 3.25 -21.54 -27.80
CA LEU A 23 2.08 -20.69 -27.46
C LEU A 23 1.77 -19.66 -28.55
N GLU A 24 2.73 -19.41 -29.44
CA GLU A 24 2.63 -18.48 -30.55
C GLU A 24 2.70 -19.18 -31.91
N ASP A 25 2.79 -20.52 -31.93
CA ASP A 25 2.93 -21.32 -33.16
C ASP A 25 1.66 -21.20 -34.03
N PRO A 26 1.76 -20.60 -35.23
CA PRO A 26 0.63 -20.43 -36.12
C PRO A 26 0.13 -21.76 -36.74
N TYR A 27 0.94 -22.80 -36.72
CA TYR A 27 0.56 -24.13 -37.23
C TYR A 27 -0.19 -24.96 -36.18
N LEU A 28 -0.18 -24.55 -34.90
CA LEU A 28 -0.96 -25.21 -33.88
C LEU A 28 -2.42 -24.77 -34.02
N PRO A 29 -3.39 -25.71 -34.08
CA PRO A 29 -4.80 -25.35 -34.10
C PRO A 29 -5.18 -24.44 -32.93
N ASP A 30 -6.03 -23.43 -33.18
CA ASP A 30 -6.42 -22.42 -32.18
C ASP A 30 -6.92 -23.05 -30.89
N TRP A 31 -7.77 -24.07 -30.98
CA TRP A 31 -8.29 -24.76 -29.81
C TRP A 31 -7.17 -25.35 -28.94
N ALA A 32 -6.12 -25.90 -29.55
CA ALA A 32 -5.00 -26.49 -28.82
C ALA A 32 -4.12 -25.39 -28.19
N ARG A 33 -3.81 -24.35 -28.96
CA ARG A 33 -3.05 -23.20 -28.49
C ARG A 33 -3.74 -22.50 -27.31
N ASN A 34 -5.04 -22.23 -27.43
CA ASN A 34 -5.82 -21.54 -26.40
C ASN A 34 -5.91 -22.35 -25.10
N ASN A 35 -6.04 -23.66 -25.18
CA ASN A 35 -6.00 -24.52 -23.99
C ASN A 35 -4.60 -24.63 -23.37
N LEU A 36 -3.52 -24.59 -24.16
CA LEU A 36 -2.14 -24.46 -23.63
C LEU A 36 -1.91 -23.11 -22.95
N ARG A 37 -2.42 -22.02 -23.53
CA ARG A 37 -2.36 -20.68 -22.92
C ARG A 37 -3.12 -20.68 -21.58
N LEU A 38 -4.32 -21.28 -21.52
CA LEU A 38 -5.07 -21.42 -20.27
C LEU A 38 -4.31 -22.23 -19.23
N TYR A 39 -3.71 -23.35 -19.62
CA TYR A 39 -2.92 -24.19 -18.73
C TYR A 39 -1.71 -23.43 -18.16
N TYR A 40 -0.97 -22.72 -19.00
CA TYR A 40 0.17 -21.90 -18.63
C TYR A 40 -0.23 -20.70 -17.78
N GLY A 41 -1.26 -19.94 -18.17
CA GLY A 41 -1.79 -18.81 -17.40
C GLY A 41 -2.24 -19.20 -16.00
N ARG A 42 -2.87 -20.37 -15.87
CA ARG A 42 -3.24 -20.94 -14.58
C ARG A 42 -2.02 -21.23 -13.70
N TRP A 43 -0.94 -21.77 -14.26
CA TRP A 43 0.31 -22.00 -13.54
C TRP A 43 0.95 -20.67 -13.14
N LEU A 44 1.03 -19.68 -14.04
CA LEU A 44 1.53 -18.35 -13.75
C LEU A 44 0.79 -17.69 -12.56
N CYS A 45 -0.54 -17.82 -12.51
CA CYS A 45 -1.32 -17.33 -11.36
C CYS A 45 -0.92 -18.00 -10.04
N ARG A 46 -0.64 -19.30 -10.06
CA ARG A 46 -0.19 -20.05 -8.88
C ARG A 46 1.20 -19.60 -8.40
N GLU A 47 2.06 -19.25 -9.35
CA GLU A 47 3.40 -18.72 -9.09
C GLU A 47 3.42 -17.19 -8.82
N ARG A 48 2.24 -16.58 -8.66
CA ARG A 48 2.08 -15.14 -8.37
C ARG A 48 2.58 -14.21 -9.49
N LEU A 49 2.68 -14.73 -10.72
CA LEU A 49 3.14 -14.01 -11.93
C LEU A 49 1.94 -13.46 -12.69
N TYR A 50 1.22 -12.52 -12.05
CA TYR A 50 -0.10 -12.08 -12.53
C TYR A 50 -0.03 -11.26 -13.82
N GLU A 51 1.03 -10.51 -14.05
CA GLU A 51 1.24 -9.77 -15.29
C GLU A 51 1.36 -10.69 -16.48
N GLU A 52 2.17 -11.74 -16.34
CA GLU A 52 2.34 -12.75 -17.39
C GLU A 52 1.09 -13.61 -17.56
N ALA A 53 0.39 -13.90 -16.46
CA ALA A 53 -0.89 -14.58 -16.52
C ALA A 53 -1.91 -13.77 -17.31
N SER A 54 -1.99 -12.44 -17.09
CA SER A 54 -2.86 -11.56 -17.85
C SER A 54 -2.58 -11.63 -19.34
N LEU A 55 -1.31 -11.56 -19.74
CA LEU A 55 -0.91 -11.66 -21.16
C LEU A 55 -1.35 -12.98 -21.82
N GLN A 56 -1.47 -14.06 -21.05
CA GLN A 56 -1.92 -15.34 -21.58
C GLN A 56 -3.45 -15.47 -21.62
N LEU A 57 -4.16 -14.83 -20.68
CA LEU A 57 -5.58 -15.10 -20.45
C LEU A 57 -6.50 -14.02 -20.97
N GLN A 58 -6.08 -12.74 -21.07
CA GLN A 58 -6.96 -11.59 -21.35
C GLN A 58 -7.72 -11.68 -22.66
N ASP A 59 -7.11 -12.25 -23.72
CA ASP A 59 -7.71 -12.35 -25.05
C ASP A 59 -8.54 -13.62 -25.24
N LEU A 60 -8.55 -14.53 -24.25
CA LEU A 60 -9.31 -15.76 -24.33
C LEU A 60 -10.75 -15.55 -23.90
N THR A 61 -11.67 -16.12 -24.68
CA THR A 61 -13.10 -16.14 -24.35
C THR A 61 -13.55 -17.54 -23.92
N PRO A 62 -14.70 -17.67 -23.24
CA PRO A 62 -15.26 -18.96 -22.88
C PRO A 62 -15.45 -19.94 -24.04
N ALA A 63 -15.61 -19.45 -25.27
CA ALA A 63 -15.76 -20.27 -26.47
C ALA A 63 -14.43 -20.85 -26.97
N ASP A 64 -13.30 -20.30 -26.56
CA ASP A 64 -11.98 -20.66 -27.05
C ASP A 64 -11.35 -21.85 -26.31
N VAL A 65 -11.94 -22.28 -25.20
CA VAL A 65 -11.35 -23.26 -24.28
C VAL A 65 -12.32 -24.38 -23.90
N VAL A 66 -11.75 -25.51 -23.54
CA VAL A 66 -12.53 -26.69 -23.08
C VAL A 66 -13.11 -26.49 -21.68
N ASP A 67 -12.44 -25.70 -20.83
CA ASP A 67 -12.88 -25.41 -19.46
C ASP A 67 -13.08 -23.90 -19.25
N PRO A 68 -14.26 -23.37 -19.65
CA PRO A 68 -14.61 -21.97 -19.49
C PRO A 68 -14.64 -21.50 -18.04
N ALA A 69 -15.06 -22.38 -17.12
CA ALA A 69 -15.13 -22.01 -15.70
C ALA A 69 -13.73 -21.77 -15.12
N THR A 70 -12.76 -22.58 -15.50
CA THR A 70 -11.35 -22.37 -15.10
C THR A 70 -10.79 -21.09 -15.74
N LEU A 71 -11.06 -20.79 -17.00
CA LEU A 71 -10.63 -19.56 -17.65
C LEU A 71 -11.13 -18.33 -16.88
N LEU A 72 -12.45 -18.21 -16.74
CA LEU A 72 -13.08 -17.05 -16.11
C LEU A 72 -12.64 -16.88 -14.64
N PHE A 73 -12.48 -17.98 -13.94
CA PHE A 73 -11.98 -17.95 -12.56
C PHE A 73 -10.55 -17.38 -12.49
N TYR A 74 -9.63 -17.83 -13.33
CA TYR A 74 -8.25 -17.34 -13.31
C TYR A 74 -8.12 -15.94 -13.92
N GLN A 75 -8.97 -15.55 -14.85
CA GLN A 75 -9.08 -14.15 -15.28
C GLN A 75 -9.50 -13.27 -14.10
N ALA A 76 -10.57 -13.64 -13.37
CA ALA A 76 -11.02 -12.90 -12.19
C ALA A 76 -9.93 -12.78 -11.11
N VAL A 77 -9.22 -13.86 -10.80
CA VAL A 77 -8.09 -13.85 -9.86
C VAL A 77 -6.98 -12.92 -10.33
N THR A 78 -6.63 -12.97 -11.62
CA THR A 78 -5.58 -12.15 -12.21
C THR A 78 -5.92 -10.66 -12.13
N TYR A 79 -7.12 -10.28 -12.58
CA TYR A 79 -7.59 -8.89 -12.53
C TYR A 79 -7.73 -8.37 -11.11
N HIS A 80 -8.23 -9.18 -10.18
CA HIS A 80 -8.26 -8.83 -8.77
C HIS A 80 -6.86 -8.52 -8.21
N ARG A 81 -5.86 -9.33 -8.55
CA ARG A 81 -4.48 -9.13 -8.09
C ARG A 81 -3.76 -7.96 -8.76
N LEU A 82 -4.20 -7.60 -9.96
CA LEU A 82 -3.72 -6.41 -10.69
C LEU A 82 -4.53 -5.15 -10.38
N LEU A 83 -5.51 -5.23 -9.47
CA LEU A 83 -6.41 -4.14 -9.08
C LEU A 83 -7.26 -3.59 -10.25
N ASP A 84 -7.51 -4.44 -11.25
CA ASP A 84 -8.40 -4.14 -12.38
C ASP A 84 -9.84 -4.52 -12.01
N ARG A 85 -10.53 -3.57 -11.38
CA ARG A 85 -11.89 -3.76 -10.87
C ARG A 85 -12.88 -4.10 -11.99
N GLU A 86 -12.81 -3.41 -13.12
CA GLU A 86 -13.79 -3.52 -14.20
C GLU A 86 -13.75 -4.91 -14.83
N HIS A 87 -12.58 -5.32 -15.32
CA HIS A 87 -12.42 -6.64 -15.94
C HIS A 87 -12.60 -7.78 -14.93
N GLY A 88 -12.21 -7.55 -13.66
CA GLY A 88 -12.40 -8.52 -12.58
C GLY A 88 -13.88 -8.82 -12.32
N LEU A 89 -14.71 -7.79 -12.17
CA LEU A 89 -16.17 -7.94 -11.97
C LEU A 89 -16.84 -8.54 -13.21
N GLN A 90 -16.44 -8.14 -14.40
CA GLN A 90 -16.95 -8.73 -15.65
C GLN A 90 -16.66 -10.24 -15.75
N ALA A 91 -15.41 -10.66 -15.42
CA ALA A 91 -15.04 -12.08 -15.43
C ALA A 91 -15.83 -12.89 -14.39
N ILE A 92 -16.10 -12.31 -13.21
CA ILE A 92 -16.91 -12.93 -12.15
C ILE A 92 -18.39 -13.06 -12.61
N ASP A 93 -18.95 -12.03 -13.21
CA ASP A 93 -20.31 -12.07 -13.72
C ASP A 93 -20.47 -13.16 -14.80
N LEU A 94 -19.57 -13.20 -15.77
CA LEU A 94 -19.53 -14.25 -16.79
C LEU A 94 -19.34 -15.65 -16.18
N LEU A 95 -18.53 -15.78 -15.13
CA LEU A 95 -18.33 -17.06 -14.44
C LEU A 95 -19.64 -17.53 -13.79
N THR A 96 -20.35 -16.63 -13.13
CA THR A 96 -21.53 -16.99 -12.33
C THR A 96 -22.78 -17.19 -13.19
N SER A 97 -22.88 -16.50 -14.35
CA SER A 97 -24.04 -16.53 -15.25
C SER A 97 -23.91 -17.53 -16.41
N GLY A 98 -22.69 -17.93 -16.79
CA GLY A 98 -22.43 -18.69 -18.02
C GLY A 98 -22.32 -20.20 -17.85
N PRO A 99 -21.23 -20.75 -17.28
CA PRO A 99 -20.99 -22.20 -17.24
C PRO A 99 -21.97 -22.95 -16.35
N GLN A 100 -22.48 -24.10 -16.85
CA GLN A 100 -23.44 -24.92 -16.08
C GLN A 100 -22.82 -25.67 -14.89
N ASN A 101 -21.55 -26.06 -14.99
CA ASN A 101 -20.84 -26.86 -13.98
C ASN A 101 -19.65 -26.13 -13.39
N ILE A 102 -19.93 -25.15 -12.54
CA ILE A 102 -18.88 -24.40 -11.84
C ILE A 102 -18.48 -25.15 -10.57
N PRO A 103 -17.18 -25.49 -10.38
CA PRO A 103 -16.71 -26.06 -9.11
C PRO A 103 -17.10 -25.16 -7.93
N GLN A 104 -17.61 -25.74 -6.84
CA GLN A 104 -18.06 -24.97 -5.66
C GLN A 104 -16.99 -24.03 -5.14
N ARG A 105 -15.73 -24.45 -5.13
CA ARG A 105 -14.59 -23.60 -4.73
C ARG A 105 -14.47 -22.31 -5.59
N TYR A 106 -14.71 -22.41 -6.89
CA TYR A 106 -14.66 -21.22 -7.78
C TYR A 106 -15.79 -20.26 -7.46
N ARG A 107 -16.99 -20.78 -7.25
CA ARG A 107 -18.16 -19.98 -6.90
C ARG A 107 -17.96 -19.24 -5.58
N SER A 108 -17.49 -19.95 -4.53
CA SER A 108 -17.25 -19.34 -3.22
C SER A 108 -16.16 -18.27 -3.26
N VAL A 109 -15.04 -18.54 -3.96
CA VAL A 109 -13.97 -17.56 -4.09
C VAL A 109 -14.39 -16.38 -4.95
N ALA A 110 -15.08 -16.61 -6.10
CA ALA A 110 -15.56 -15.56 -6.97
C ALA A 110 -16.51 -14.60 -6.24
N SER A 111 -17.40 -15.10 -5.38
CA SER A 111 -18.27 -14.23 -4.58
C SER A 111 -17.50 -13.35 -3.59
N LEU A 112 -16.43 -13.87 -2.99
CA LEU A 112 -15.55 -13.07 -2.13
C LEU A 112 -14.77 -12.02 -2.93
N LEU A 113 -14.22 -12.40 -4.10
CA LEU A 113 -13.52 -11.47 -4.98
C LEU A 113 -14.43 -10.35 -5.47
N ALA A 114 -15.71 -10.66 -5.75
CA ALA A 114 -16.70 -9.66 -6.16
C ALA A 114 -16.94 -8.60 -5.09
N ILE A 115 -17.17 -9.04 -3.83
CA ILE A 115 -17.37 -8.15 -2.70
C ILE A 115 -16.13 -7.28 -2.48
N ASP A 116 -14.97 -7.89 -2.60
CA ASP A 116 -13.68 -7.25 -2.39
C ASP A 116 -13.36 -6.19 -3.47
N LEU A 117 -13.65 -6.50 -4.74
CA LEU A 117 -13.49 -5.55 -5.84
C LEU A 117 -14.55 -4.44 -5.84
N ASP A 118 -15.78 -4.76 -5.42
CA ASP A 118 -16.85 -3.76 -5.37
C ASP A 118 -16.61 -2.72 -4.29
N GLY A 119 -16.06 -3.13 -3.15
CA GLY A 119 -15.67 -2.24 -2.06
C GLY A 119 -14.36 -1.47 -2.30
N LEU A 120 -13.65 -1.69 -3.40
CA LEU A 120 -12.37 -1.06 -3.67
C LEU A 120 -12.55 0.39 -4.14
N GLU A 121 -12.28 1.35 -3.27
CA GLU A 121 -12.29 2.77 -3.59
C GLU A 121 -10.88 3.26 -3.94
N PRO A 122 -10.67 3.89 -5.12
CA PRO A 122 -9.38 4.44 -5.50
C PRO A 122 -8.90 5.51 -4.48
N GLY A 123 -7.65 5.40 -4.05
CA GLY A 123 -7.05 6.33 -3.09
C GLY A 123 -7.44 6.08 -1.63
N SER A 124 -8.27 5.10 -1.34
CA SER A 124 -8.55 4.65 0.04
C SER A 124 -7.33 3.98 0.67
N LEU A 125 -7.30 3.91 2.00
CA LEU A 125 -6.26 3.19 2.74
C LEU A 125 -6.17 1.71 2.34
N ASP A 126 -7.31 1.09 2.02
CA ASP A 126 -7.37 -0.29 1.51
C ASP A 126 -6.71 -0.41 0.14
N SER A 127 -7.01 0.52 -0.79
CA SER A 127 -6.36 0.57 -2.10
C SER A 127 -4.84 0.71 -1.99
N ILE A 128 -4.36 1.61 -1.12
CA ILE A 128 -2.94 1.81 -0.86
C ILE A 128 -2.30 0.54 -0.26
N SER A 129 -2.97 -0.11 0.69
CA SER A 129 -2.51 -1.37 1.28
C SER A 129 -2.32 -2.47 0.23
N ARG A 130 -3.22 -2.56 -0.74
CA ARG A 130 -3.12 -3.54 -1.85
C ARG A 130 -1.99 -3.21 -2.81
N GLN A 131 -1.76 -1.93 -3.11
CA GLN A 131 -0.60 -1.50 -3.89
C GLN A 131 0.70 -1.85 -3.18
N MET A 132 0.78 -1.67 -1.85
CA MET A 132 1.94 -2.09 -1.05
C MET A 132 2.16 -3.61 -1.11
N GLN A 133 1.10 -4.42 -1.05
CA GLN A 133 1.19 -5.88 -1.22
C GLN A 133 1.67 -6.27 -2.63
N ASP A 134 1.27 -5.53 -3.66
CA ASP A 134 1.78 -5.76 -5.02
C ASP A 134 3.27 -5.42 -5.13
N VAL A 135 3.71 -4.32 -4.52
CA VAL A 135 5.14 -3.97 -4.43
C VAL A 135 5.92 -5.05 -3.70
N GLU A 136 5.45 -5.51 -2.54
CA GLU A 136 6.07 -6.61 -1.79
C GLU A 136 6.21 -7.86 -2.67
N ARG A 137 5.14 -8.30 -3.32
CA ARG A 137 5.16 -9.44 -4.25
C ARG A 137 6.19 -9.27 -5.37
N ARG A 138 6.27 -8.08 -5.97
CA ARG A 138 7.25 -7.78 -7.04
C ARG A 138 8.68 -7.87 -6.53
N LEU A 139 8.93 -7.36 -5.34
CA LEU A 139 10.26 -7.42 -4.70
C LEU A 139 10.63 -8.86 -4.33
N ASP A 140 9.70 -9.65 -3.81
CA ASP A 140 9.88 -11.09 -3.56
C ASP A 140 10.30 -11.85 -4.83
N LEU A 141 9.74 -11.45 -5.97
CA LEU A 141 10.08 -11.99 -7.28
C LEU A 141 11.36 -11.38 -7.88
N GLY A 142 12.10 -10.55 -7.15
CA GLY A 142 13.30 -9.87 -7.63
C GLY A 142 13.04 -8.76 -8.66
N ARG A 143 11.81 -8.24 -8.74
CA ARG A 143 11.38 -7.25 -9.75
C ARG A 143 11.39 -5.82 -9.19
N GLY A 144 12.57 -5.29 -8.86
CA GLY A 144 12.76 -3.89 -8.41
C GLY A 144 12.86 -2.86 -9.54
N GLY A 145 12.29 -3.12 -10.72
CA GLY A 145 12.38 -2.30 -11.92
C GLY A 145 11.53 -1.01 -11.88
N PRO A 146 11.48 -0.26 -13.02
CA PRO A 146 10.77 1.03 -13.10
C PRO A 146 9.30 0.94 -12.69
N ARG A 147 8.59 -0.09 -13.14
CA ARG A 147 7.17 -0.28 -12.79
C ARG A 147 6.93 -0.43 -11.28
N THR A 148 7.83 -1.11 -10.57
CA THR A 148 7.72 -1.25 -9.11
C THR A 148 7.93 0.09 -8.42
N ARG A 149 8.86 0.93 -8.92
CA ARG A 149 9.07 2.28 -8.41
C ARG A 149 7.88 3.20 -8.66
N GLU A 150 7.27 3.12 -9.84
CA GLU A 150 6.03 3.86 -10.14
C GLU A 150 4.93 3.55 -9.12
N VAL A 151 4.69 2.28 -8.82
CA VAL A 151 3.70 1.90 -7.80
C VAL A 151 4.10 2.37 -6.41
N GLN A 152 5.41 2.34 -6.06
CA GLN A 152 5.89 2.91 -4.80
C GLN A 152 5.64 4.42 -4.71
N ASP A 153 5.87 5.16 -5.79
CA ASP A 153 5.61 6.60 -5.85
C ASP A 153 4.10 6.90 -5.74
N GLU A 154 3.24 6.08 -6.36
CA GLU A 154 1.79 6.17 -6.22
C GLU A 154 1.34 5.94 -4.76
N VAL A 155 1.92 4.96 -4.07
CA VAL A 155 1.67 4.68 -2.65
C VAL A 155 2.06 5.87 -1.79
N ILE A 156 3.24 6.44 -1.99
CA ILE A 156 3.71 7.62 -1.24
C ILE A 156 2.77 8.80 -1.46
N ALA A 157 2.43 9.09 -2.72
CA ALA A 157 1.51 10.18 -3.06
C ALA A 157 0.09 9.97 -2.50
N GLY A 158 -0.35 8.70 -2.41
CA GLY A 158 -1.62 8.33 -1.79
C GLY A 158 -1.63 8.58 -0.28
N LEU A 159 -0.59 8.15 0.41
CA LEU A 159 -0.43 8.38 1.86
C LEU A 159 -0.31 9.87 2.18
N ASP A 160 0.45 10.63 1.40
CA ASP A 160 0.57 12.09 1.55
C ASP A 160 -0.80 12.78 1.49
N ARG A 161 -1.64 12.40 0.51
CA ARG A 161 -3.01 12.95 0.39
C ARG A 161 -3.88 12.63 1.60
N LEU A 162 -3.84 11.39 2.09
CA LEU A 162 -4.59 11.01 3.29
C LEU A 162 -4.14 11.76 4.54
N ILE A 163 -2.84 11.98 4.69
CA ILE A 163 -2.29 12.79 5.79
C ILE A 163 -2.80 14.24 5.70
N GLU A 164 -2.73 14.85 4.52
CA GLU A 164 -3.24 16.21 4.32
C GLU A 164 -4.74 16.33 4.62
N GLU A 165 -5.54 15.34 4.23
CA GLU A 165 -6.97 15.31 4.53
C GLU A 165 -7.25 15.21 6.03
N LEU A 166 -6.52 14.36 6.73
CA LEU A 166 -6.64 14.21 8.18
C LEU A 166 -6.21 15.47 8.92
N GLU A 167 -5.12 16.11 8.50
CA GLU A 167 -4.66 17.39 9.07
C GLU A 167 -5.70 18.51 8.87
N LYS A 168 -6.30 18.61 7.68
CA LYS A 168 -7.39 19.55 7.40
C LYS A 168 -8.62 19.30 8.25
N GLN A 169 -9.01 18.05 8.43
CA GLN A 169 -10.14 17.67 9.29
C GLN A 169 -9.88 18.05 10.76
N GLN A 170 -8.66 17.80 11.24
CA GLN A 170 -8.26 18.15 12.61
C GLN A 170 -8.25 19.68 12.82
N GLN A 171 -7.77 20.45 11.85
CA GLN A 171 -7.80 21.91 11.91
C GLN A 171 -9.23 22.44 11.91
N GLN A 172 -10.14 21.87 11.12
CA GLN A 172 -11.55 22.26 11.10
C GLN A 172 -12.25 21.95 12.41
N GLN A 173 -11.95 20.81 13.03
CA GLN A 173 -12.52 20.45 14.34
C GLN A 173 -11.99 21.33 15.46
N SER A 174 -10.72 21.70 15.44
CA SER A 174 -10.13 22.63 16.40
C SER A 174 -10.62 24.07 16.19
N GLY A 175 -10.90 24.48 14.96
CA GLY A 175 -11.50 25.77 14.63
C GLY A 175 -12.99 25.87 15.01
N ALA A 176 -13.74 24.79 14.90
CA ALA A 176 -15.15 24.74 15.29
C ALA A 176 -15.34 24.69 16.82
N ALA A 177 -14.37 24.20 17.57
CA ALA A 177 -14.34 24.27 19.04
C ALA A 177 -13.97 25.66 19.58
N GLY A 178 -13.60 26.60 18.71
CA GLY A 178 -13.30 28.02 19.01
C GLY A 178 -14.54 28.89 19.32
N GLY A 179 -15.72 28.33 19.45
CA GLY A 179 -16.90 28.98 19.99
C GLY A 179 -16.80 29.08 21.50
N ASN A 180 -16.13 30.13 21.99
CA ASN A 180 -16.26 30.72 23.32
C ASN A 180 -16.39 29.72 24.51
N VAL A 181 -15.57 28.68 24.51
CA VAL A 181 -15.25 27.98 25.73
C VAL A 181 -14.13 28.78 26.39
N GLN A 182 -14.53 29.75 27.20
CA GLN A 182 -13.67 30.32 28.21
C GLN A 182 -13.03 29.14 28.92
N PRO A 183 -11.68 29.03 29.01
CA PRO A 183 -11.05 27.91 29.68
C PRO A 183 -11.70 27.80 31.04
N SER A 184 -12.44 26.73 31.28
CA SER A 184 -12.99 26.45 32.60
C SER A 184 -11.81 26.46 33.54
N ALA A 185 -11.87 27.31 34.56
CA ALA A 185 -10.85 27.40 35.58
C ALA A 185 -10.45 25.97 35.99
N PRO A 186 -9.17 25.68 36.20
CA PRO A 186 -8.71 24.37 36.64
C PRO A 186 -9.59 23.93 37.82
N ALA A 187 -9.96 22.64 37.87
CA ALA A 187 -10.72 22.10 38.98
C ALA A 187 -10.08 22.58 40.30
N GLN A 188 -10.91 22.91 41.28
CA GLN A 188 -10.43 23.51 42.56
C GLN A 188 -9.27 22.76 43.22
N ASP A 189 -9.19 21.46 42.97
CA ASP A 189 -8.09 20.59 43.44
C ASP A 189 -6.78 20.71 42.60
N SER A 190 -6.81 21.44 41.49
CA SER A 190 -5.65 21.70 40.63
C SER A 190 -5.04 23.09 40.83
N GLN A 191 -5.56 23.88 41.77
CA GLN A 191 -4.93 25.16 42.14
C GLN A 191 -3.66 24.87 42.95
N ILE A 192 -2.53 25.23 42.32
CA ILE A 192 -1.26 25.29 43.05
C ILE A 192 -1.42 26.34 44.12
N MET A 193 -1.38 25.93 45.40
CA MET A 193 -1.40 26.84 46.53
C MET A 193 -0.30 27.92 46.33
N PRO A 194 -0.60 29.20 46.61
CA PRO A 194 0.40 30.26 46.57
C PRO A 194 1.35 30.05 47.75
N GLY A 195 2.34 29.17 47.58
CA GLY A 195 3.45 28.96 48.48
C GLY A 195 4.73 29.25 47.68
N LYS A 196 5.57 30.14 48.19
CA LYS A 196 6.90 30.32 47.70
C LYS A 196 7.68 29.03 47.91
N GLY A 197 7.66 28.15 46.92
CA GLY A 197 8.66 27.09 46.82
C GLY A 197 9.98 27.69 46.30
N PRO A 198 11.11 27.04 46.51
CA PRO A 198 12.39 27.47 45.94
C PRO A 198 12.30 27.28 44.42
N GLY A 199 12.16 28.42 43.68
CA GLY A 199 12.00 28.48 42.22
C GLY A 199 10.78 29.35 41.85
N GLU A 200 10.97 30.65 41.89
CA GLU A 200 10.03 31.58 41.23
C GLU A 200 10.17 31.41 39.74
N VAL A 201 9.32 30.61 39.15
CA VAL A 201 9.25 30.46 37.70
C VAL A 201 8.54 31.72 37.17
N ASP A 202 9.32 32.63 36.59
CA ASP A 202 8.77 33.75 35.84
C ASP A 202 8.01 33.18 34.61
N PRO A 203 6.67 33.38 34.47
CA PRO A 203 5.92 32.96 33.31
C PRO A 203 6.26 33.75 32.04
N LYS A 204 7.36 34.55 32.09
CA LYS A 204 7.73 35.42 31.01
C LYS A 204 8.57 34.69 29.99
N SER A 205 7.95 34.45 28.87
CA SER A 205 8.57 34.16 27.59
C SER A 205 9.39 32.86 27.50
N ILE A 206 8.75 31.73 27.61
CA ILE A 206 9.02 30.74 26.58
C ILE A 206 8.44 31.36 25.32
N GLY A 207 9.28 32.14 24.63
CA GLY A 207 8.90 32.78 23.38
C GLY A 207 8.34 31.71 22.46
N SER A 208 7.44 32.10 21.59
CA SER A 208 6.92 31.37 20.46
C SER A 208 8.03 31.00 19.45
N GLN A 209 9.08 30.35 19.91
CA GLN A 209 9.96 29.56 19.08
C GLN A 209 9.31 28.19 19.05
N SER A 210 8.61 27.90 17.95
CA SER A 210 8.15 26.57 17.64
C SER A 210 9.30 25.61 17.91
N GLY A 211 9.24 24.93 19.04
CA GLY A 211 10.21 23.94 19.39
C GLY A 211 10.20 22.87 18.31
N TRP A 212 11.31 22.25 18.03
CA TRP A 212 11.41 21.11 17.13
C TRP A 212 10.30 20.06 17.35
N GLY A 213 9.77 19.95 18.58
CA GLY A 213 8.67 19.07 18.97
C GLY A 213 7.32 19.45 18.36
N ASP A 214 7.10 20.73 18.03
CA ASP A 214 5.84 21.26 17.53
C ASP A 214 5.72 21.19 16.00
N LEU A 215 6.82 20.83 15.30
CA LEU A 215 6.81 20.65 13.86
C LEU A 215 6.01 19.38 13.47
N PRO A 216 5.13 19.47 12.46
CA PRO A 216 4.52 18.29 11.87
C PRO A 216 5.54 17.22 11.51
N PRO A 217 5.22 15.92 11.64
CA PRO A 217 6.17 14.83 11.41
C PRO A 217 6.91 14.93 10.07
N LYS A 218 6.23 15.33 9.01
CA LYS A 218 6.78 15.52 7.66
C LYS A 218 7.83 16.64 7.60
N GLN A 219 7.59 17.75 8.29
CA GLN A 219 8.55 18.87 8.33
C GLN A 219 9.78 18.52 9.18
N ARG A 220 9.60 17.75 10.25
CA ARG A 220 10.71 17.20 11.03
C ARG A 220 11.60 16.29 10.18
N GLU A 221 11.01 15.43 9.40
CA GLU A 221 11.75 14.50 8.54
C GLU A 221 12.48 15.23 7.40
N GLN A 222 11.86 16.22 6.79
CA GLN A 222 12.48 17.07 5.77
C GLN A 222 13.68 17.85 6.35
N ALA A 223 13.52 18.42 7.53
CA ALA A 223 14.62 19.13 8.20
C ALA A 223 15.77 18.17 8.58
N LEU A 224 15.48 16.97 9.06
CA LEU A 224 16.48 15.92 9.31
C LEU A 224 17.20 15.48 8.03
N GLN A 225 16.48 15.34 6.94
CA GLN A 225 17.07 15.01 5.63
C GLN A 225 17.96 16.15 5.12
N GLN A 226 17.56 17.39 5.30
CA GLN A 226 18.36 18.56 4.90
C GLN A 226 19.62 18.67 5.75
N ILE A 227 19.52 18.52 7.06
CA ILE A 227 20.67 18.47 7.97
C ILE A 227 21.60 17.30 7.60
N GLY A 228 21.04 16.14 7.28
CA GLY A 228 21.83 14.98 6.87
C GLY A 228 22.55 15.13 5.52
N ARG A 229 22.14 16.10 4.68
CA ARG A 229 22.85 16.45 3.43
C ARG A 229 24.00 17.44 3.66
N ASP A 230 23.79 18.37 4.59
CA ASP A 230 24.74 19.45 4.84
C ASP A 230 25.89 19.04 5.78
N PHE A 231 25.73 17.91 6.50
CA PHE A 231 26.74 17.40 7.42
C PHE A 231 27.31 16.04 6.98
N PRO A 232 28.61 15.79 7.18
CA PRO A 232 29.22 14.49 6.92
C PRO A 232 28.56 13.37 7.73
N SER A 233 28.52 12.17 7.14
CA SER A 233 27.81 11.02 7.70
C SER A 233 28.18 10.61 9.11
N HIS A 234 29.43 10.88 9.55
CA HIS A 234 29.90 10.57 10.89
C HIS A 234 29.37 11.51 12.00
N TYR A 235 28.77 12.65 11.62
CA TYR A 235 28.10 13.54 12.58
C TYR A 235 26.60 13.25 12.73
N ARG A 236 26.02 12.41 11.88
CA ARG A 236 24.58 12.14 11.87
C ARG A 236 24.08 11.63 13.22
N GLU A 237 24.78 10.67 13.80
CA GLU A 237 24.43 10.09 15.10
C GLU A 237 24.51 11.11 16.23
N ALA A 238 25.52 11.97 16.22
CA ALA A 238 25.69 13.04 17.20
C ALA A 238 24.57 14.10 17.09
N ILE A 239 24.17 14.45 15.86
CA ILE A 239 23.08 15.38 15.58
C ILE A 239 21.74 14.80 16.02
N GLU A 240 21.47 13.54 15.71
CA GLU A 240 20.25 12.86 16.16
C GLU A 240 20.17 12.77 17.70
N GLN A 241 21.28 12.47 18.36
CA GLN A 241 21.36 12.45 19.82
C GLN A 241 21.15 13.84 20.43
N TYR A 242 21.73 14.87 19.82
CA TYR A 242 21.54 16.26 20.24
C TYR A 242 20.07 16.68 20.18
N PHE A 243 19.41 16.48 19.03
CA PHE A 243 18.00 16.83 18.87
C PHE A 243 17.08 15.99 19.76
N ARG A 244 17.39 14.71 19.97
CA ARG A 244 16.64 13.85 20.90
C ARG A 244 16.77 14.34 22.34
N ARG A 245 17.95 14.78 22.74
CA ARG A 245 18.21 15.34 24.06
C ARG A 245 17.53 16.70 24.23
N SER A 246 17.64 17.59 23.25
CA SER A 246 16.97 18.90 23.25
C SER A 246 15.44 18.77 23.32
N ALA A 247 14.87 17.75 22.69
CA ALA A 247 13.43 17.47 22.80
C ALA A 247 13.03 16.94 24.18
N GLN A 248 13.92 16.27 24.90
CA GLN A 248 13.71 15.80 26.27
C GLN A 248 13.97 16.90 27.30
N GLU A 249 15.00 17.72 27.09
CA GLU A 249 15.37 18.83 28.00
C GLU A 249 14.40 20.01 27.93
N GLY A 250 13.67 20.18 26.80
CA GLY A 250 12.59 21.15 26.66
C GLY A 250 11.39 20.88 27.56
N THR A 251 11.29 19.68 28.13
CA THR A 251 10.28 19.27 29.10
C THR A 251 10.74 19.41 30.57
N ASP A 252 12.04 19.66 30.84
CA ASP A 252 12.61 19.49 32.19
C ASP A 252 13.51 20.68 32.65
N GLN A 253 13.44 21.86 32.00
CA GLN A 253 14.25 23.01 32.48
C GLN A 253 13.54 23.77 33.61
N PRO A 254 14.07 23.78 34.82
CA PRO A 254 13.77 24.83 35.79
C PRO A 254 14.45 26.13 35.33
N GLY A 255 13.71 27.23 35.37
CA GLY A 255 14.17 28.56 34.95
C GLY A 255 15.38 29.06 35.76
N PRO A 256 16.13 30.04 35.23
CA PRO A 256 17.35 30.52 35.85
C PRO A 256 17.07 31.24 37.17
N GLU A 257 17.81 30.86 38.19
CA GLU A 257 17.86 31.54 39.48
C GLU A 257 18.36 33.01 39.32
N ARG A 258 17.66 33.89 39.94
CA ARG A 258 18.15 35.22 40.34
C ARG A 258 18.02 35.34 41.82
#